data_7dc82ffd81638c3a0f2437d384d7f14b
#
_entry.id   7dc82ffd81638c3a0f2437d384d7f14b
#
_cell.length_a   1.000
_cell.length_b   1.000
_cell.length_c   1.000
_cell.angle_alpha   90.00
_cell.angle_beta   90.00
_cell.angle_gamma   90.00
#
_symmetry.space_group_name_H-M   'P 1'
#
loop_
_entity.id
_entity.type
_entity.pdbx_description
1 polymer ?
#
loop_
_entity_poly.entity_id
_entity_poly.type
_entity_poly.pdbx_seq_one_letter_code
_entity_poly.pdbx_strand_id
1 'polypeptide(L)'
;MRIWALAWPIILSNVTVPLLGLVDTAVVGHLPDSRYLAGVTLGATLFSFLYWGFGFLRMGTTGLTSQATGRGDAQQIRNLLGQSILIAAVLGALLIVLSGPLINFGLWLLNPESDATQGLAESYAFIRILSAPAVLMNYAIIGWFLGQQNARVTLLLMLIANGVNIVLDLVFVLGLGLGVQGVAAATLAGDYIALGVGLWLALRALGRLDGRFDPTPLKRLAAYSELFRVNRHLFVRTLCLLFSMAFFTAQGARMGDEILAANAILMQLVMMVSYGLDGFANAAEALTGKAAGRRDWREFGRSVRACTLFSLLTATVALIAFALFGPLLIAALTDLEAVRRLAGDYLIWLVLMPAIAVWSYLLDGVFIGTTDTRAMRDTILLALLIYLPTWWLTQGWGNHGLWFAFSVFTLVRSVSLGAVYLSRRRGVWADAS
;
A
#
# COMPACT_ATOMS: atom_id res chain seq x y z
N MET A 1 5.42 22.02 -11.25
CA MET A 1 6.00 20.95 -12.12
C MET A 1 6.63 19.78 -11.35
N ARG A 2 7.47 19.97 -10.33
CA ARG A 2 8.13 18.85 -9.59
C ARG A 2 7.15 17.87 -8.94
N ILE A 3 6.08 18.35 -8.31
CA ILE A 3 5.11 17.48 -7.61
C ILE A 3 4.42 16.55 -8.59
N TRP A 4 3.90 17.09 -9.70
CA TRP A 4 3.26 16.30 -10.73
C TRP A 4 4.23 15.27 -11.35
N ALA A 5 5.48 15.65 -11.57
CA ALA A 5 6.50 14.75 -12.10
C ALA A 5 6.82 13.57 -11.15
N LEU A 6 6.57 13.71 -9.84
CA LEU A 6 6.69 12.61 -8.87
C LEU A 6 5.36 11.84 -8.72
N ALA A 7 4.24 12.54 -8.69
CA ALA A 7 2.95 11.91 -8.41
C ALA A 7 2.41 11.07 -9.58
N TRP A 8 2.48 11.55 -10.84
CA TRP A 8 1.87 10.85 -11.97
C TRP A 8 2.45 9.44 -12.22
N PRO A 9 3.77 9.18 -12.09
CA PRO A 9 4.28 7.83 -12.27
C PRO A 9 3.75 6.87 -11.21
N ILE A 10 3.55 7.36 -9.97
CA ILE A 10 3.05 6.57 -8.86
C ILE A 10 1.55 6.29 -9.04
N ILE A 11 0.77 7.31 -9.42
CA ILE A 11 -0.67 7.15 -9.72
C ILE A 11 -0.84 6.11 -10.82
N LEU A 12 -0.07 6.23 -11.91
CA LEU A 12 -0.13 5.28 -13.01
C LEU A 12 0.28 3.86 -12.56
N SER A 13 1.33 3.74 -11.74
CA SER A 13 1.72 2.45 -11.15
C SER A 13 0.59 1.82 -10.36
N ASN A 14 -0.07 2.60 -9.50
CA ASN A 14 -1.16 2.11 -8.66
C ASN A 14 -2.38 1.66 -9.50
N VAL A 15 -2.66 2.31 -10.63
CA VAL A 15 -3.74 1.92 -11.56
C VAL A 15 -3.41 0.61 -12.28
N THR A 16 -2.15 0.27 -12.48
CA THR A 16 -1.78 -1.01 -13.14
C THR A 16 -2.07 -2.23 -12.27
N VAL A 17 -2.15 -2.09 -10.94
CA VAL A 17 -2.42 -3.21 -10.02
C VAL A 17 -3.81 -3.81 -10.22
N PRO A 18 -4.92 -3.05 -10.22
CA PRO A 18 -6.24 -3.59 -10.55
C PRO A 18 -6.31 -4.20 -11.96
N LEU A 19 -5.62 -3.60 -12.93
CA LEU A 19 -5.59 -4.14 -14.30
C LEU A 19 -4.95 -5.52 -14.35
N LEU A 20 -3.88 -5.75 -13.60
CA LEU A 20 -3.26 -7.06 -13.47
C LEU A 20 -4.27 -8.09 -12.93
N GLY A 21 -4.95 -7.78 -11.84
CA GLY A 21 -5.97 -8.66 -11.26
C GLY A 21 -7.12 -8.98 -12.23
N LEU A 22 -7.50 -8.03 -13.10
CA LEU A 22 -8.48 -8.29 -14.17
C LEU A 22 -7.94 -9.27 -15.23
N VAL A 23 -6.68 -9.15 -15.62
CA VAL A 23 -6.06 -10.09 -16.59
C VAL A 23 -5.93 -11.48 -15.99
N ASP A 24 -5.44 -11.60 -14.76
CA ASP A 24 -5.36 -12.90 -14.05
C ASP A 24 -6.73 -13.56 -13.97
N THR A 25 -7.75 -12.79 -13.60
CA THR A 25 -9.14 -13.26 -13.53
C THR A 25 -9.64 -13.69 -14.91
N ALA A 26 -9.37 -12.92 -15.96
CA ALA A 26 -9.77 -13.26 -17.31
C ALA A 26 -9.08 -14.54 -17.81
N VAL A 27 -7.77 -14.68 -17.58
CA VAL A 27 -7.02 -15.88 -17.99
C VAL A 27 -7.52 -17.13 -17.27
N VAL A 28 -7.71 -17.04 -15.95
CA VAL A 28 -8.20 -18.17 -15.13
C VAL A 28 -9.67 -18.46 -15.38
N GLY A 29 -10.47 -17.44 -15.70
CA GLY A 29 -11.89 -17.58 -16.02
C GLY A 29 -12.17 -18.39 -17.31
N HIS A 30 -11.17 -18.59 -18.16
CA HIS A 30 -11.26 -19.47 -19.35
C HIS A 30 -10.90 -20.93 -19.05
N LEU A 31 -10.49 -21.25 -17.82
CA LEU A 31 -10.28 -22.64 -17.40
C LEU A 31 -11.63 -23.38 -17.22
N PRO A 32 -11.66 -24.72 -17.42
CA PRO A 32 -12.90 -25.48 -17.51
C PRO A 32 -13.69 -25.60 -16.21
N ASP A 33 -13.13 -25.18 -15.05
CA ASP A 33 -13.76 -25.33 -13.74
C ASP A 33 -13.62 -24.03 -12.92
N SER A 34 -14.74 -23.55 -12.38
CA SER A 34 -14.80 -22.34 -11.54
C SER A 34 -13.95 -22.42 -10.26
N ARG A 35 -13.63 -23.64 -9.80
CA ARG A 35 -12.75 -23.87 -8.65
C ARG A 35 -11.33 -23.32 -8.85
N TYR A 36 -10.85 -23.29 -10.11
CA TYR A 36 -9.54 -22.67 -10.42
C TYR A 36 -9.55 -21.18 -10.12
N LEU A 37 -10.62 -20.49 -10.52
CA LEU A 37 -10.78 -19.05 -10.24
C LEU A 37 -10.91 -18.80 -8.74
N ALA A 38 -11.68 -19.59 -8.03
CA ALA A 38 -11.82 -19.48 -6.57
C ALA A 38 -10.48 -19.71 -5.86
N GLY A 39 -9.71 -20.74 -6.24
CA GLY A 39 -8.40 -21.04 -5.67
C GLY A 39 -7.38 -19.91 -5.88
N VAL A 40 -7.29 -19.38 -7.10
CA VAL A 40 -6.41 -18.23 -7.42
C VAL A 40 -6.84 -16.99 -6.64
N THR A 41 -8.13 -16.69 -6.57
CA THR A 41 -8.66 -15.51 -5.88
C THR A 41 -8.35 -15.57 -4.38
N LEU A 42 -8.55 -16.72 -3.73
CA LEU A 42 -8.22 -16.92 -2.32
C LEU A 42 -6.71 -16.75 -2.07
N GLY A 43 -5.88 -17.40 -2.90
CA GLY A 43 -4.44 -17.30 -2.80
C GLY A 43 -3.94 -15.87 -3.03
N ALA A 44 -4.43 -15.18 -4.06
CA ALA A 44 -4.08 -13.80 -4.36
C ALA A 44 -4.50 -12.84 -3.23
N THR A 45 -5.68 -13.05 -2.65
CA THR A 45 -6.16 -12.27 -1.50
C THR A 45 -5.23 -12.43 -0.30
N LEU A 46 -4.86 -13.67 0.04
CA LEU A 46 -3.91 -13.96 1.12
C LEU A 46 -2.61 -13.18 0.96
N PHE A 47 -2.01 -13.24 -0.24
CA PHE A 47 -0.74 -12.57 -0.50
C PHE A 47 -0.85 -11.06 -0.63
N SER A 48 -1.99 -10.53 -1.09
CA SER A 48 -2.25 -9.08 -1.08
C SER A 48 -2.20 -8.54 0.34
N PHE A 49 -2.88 -9.17 1.30
CA PHE A 49 -2.83 -8.78 2.71
C PHE A 49 -1.45 -8.98 3.31
N LEU A 50 -0.81 -10.13 3.06
CA LEU A 50 0.52 -10.44 3.58
C LEU A 50 1.54 -9.38 3.13
N TYR A 51 1.65 -9.13 1.84
CA TYR A 51 2.66 -8.21 1.31
C TYR A 51 2.32 -6.74 1.62
N TRP A 52 1.05 -6.36 1.64
CA TRP A 52 0.67 -5.03 2.09
C TRP A 52 1.12 -4.76 3.54
N GLY A 53 1.07 -5.78 4.40
CA GLY A 53 1.61 -5.73 5.76
C GLY A 53 3.08 -5.32 5.82
N PHE A 54 3.88 -5.62 4.78
CA PHE A 54 5.30 -5.26 4.68
C PHE A 54 5.58 -3.94 3.94
N GLY A 55 4.56 -3.21 3.53
CA GLY A 55 4.69 -1.90 2.86
C GLY A 55 5.48 -0.86 3.67
N PHE A 56 5.61 -1.05 4.99
CA PHE A 56 6.45 -0.23 5.86
C PHE A 56 7.94 -0.20 5.44
N LEU A 57 8.45 -1.27 4.80
CA LEU A 57 9.82 -1.32 4.28
C LEU A 57 10.05 -0.23 3.22
N ARG A 58 9.10 -0.05 2.31
CA ARG A 58 9.15 1.03 1.31
C ARG A 58 9.13 2.40 2.00
N MET A 59 8.15 2.62 2.88
CA MET A 59 7.94 3.90 3.56
C MET A 59 9.16 4.29 4.41
N GLY A 60 9.67 3.38 5.25
CA GLY A 60 10.83 3.64 6.09
C GLY A 60 12.09 3.93 5.28
N THR A 61 12.31 3.19 4.20
CA THR A 61 13.45 3.42 3.30
C THR A 61 13.31 4.76 2.59
N THR A 62 12.11 5.15 2.11
CA THR A 62 11.88 6.45 1.45
C THR A 62 12.18 7.60 2.41
N GLY A 63 11.62 7.58 3.62
CA GLY A 63 11.79 8.65 4.59
C GLY A 63 13.27 8.90 4.92
N LEU A 64 14.01 7.84 5.27
CA LEU A 64 15.43 7.93 5.60
C LEU A 64 16.29 8.35 4.40
N THR A 65 16.04 7.79 3.23
CA THR A 65 16.78 8.13 2.01
C THR A 65 16.51 9.55 1.55
N SER A 66 15.27 10.04 1.67
CA SER A 66 14.95 11.42 1.30
C SER A 66 15.67 12.45 2.18
N GLN A 67 15.78 12.18 3.48
CA GLN A 67 16.56 13.02 4.39
C GLN A 67 18.07 12.96 4.09
N ALA A 68 18.63 11.76 3.86
CA ALA A 68 20.03 11.61 3.47
C ALA A 68 20.32 12.34 2.15
N THR A 69 19.40 12.27 1.17
CA THR A 69 19.45 13.03 -0.09
C THR A 69 19.42 14.54 0.18
N GLY A 70 18.62 14.98 1.13
CA GLY A 70 18.58 16.37 1.56
C GLY A 70 19.91 16.86 2.13
N ARG A 71 20.54 16.06 2.99
CA ARG A 71 21.86 16.37 3.57
C ARG A 71 23.02 16.29 2.58
N GLY A 72 22.79 15.69 1.39
CA GLY A 72 23.88 15.42 0.45
C GLY A 72 24.80 14.28 0.90
N ASP A 73 24.34 13.43 1.83
CA ASP A 73 25.12 12.33 2.40
C ASP A 73 25.07 11.09 1.51
N ALA A 74 25.96 11.06 0.51
CA ALA A 74 26.06 9.97 -0.43
C ALA A 74 26.39 8.63 0.24
N GLN A 75 27.20 8.64 1.31
CA GLN A 75 27.53 7.41 2.03
C GLN A 75 26.32 6.83 2.76
N GLN A 76 25.51 7.68 3.41
CA GLN A 76 24.28 7.24 4.06
C GLN A 76 23.27 6.71 3.05
N ILE A 77 23.14 7.33 1.87
CA ILE A 77 22.27 6.84 0.79
C ILE A 77 22.69 5.42 0.35
N ARG A 78 24.00 5.15 0.23
CA ARG A 78 24.54 3.80 -0.08
C ARG A 78 24.22 2.80 1.02
N ASN A 79 24.48 3.17 2.27
CA ASN A 79 24.27 2.31 3.42
C ASN A 79 22.80 1.92 3.58
N LEU A 80 21.89 2.88 3.41
CA LEU A 80 20.44 2.65 3.50
C LEU A 80 19.95 1.63 2.45
N LEU A 81 20.46 1.68 1.22
CA LEU A 81 20.10 0.67 0.22
C LEU A 81 20.52 -0.73 0.68
N GLY A 82 21.80 -0.91 1.05
CA GLY A 82 22.32 -2.20 1.48
C GLY A 82 21.59 -2.75 2.71
N GLN A 83 21.38 -1.90 3.72
CA GLN A 83 20.67 -2.26 4.95
C GLN A 83 19.21 -2.63 4.68
N SER A 84 18.49 -1.86 3.86
CA SER A 84 17.08 -2.12 3.54
C SER A 84 16.92 -3.39 2.74
N ILE A 85 17.80 -3.65 1.75
CA ILE A 85 17.80 -4.89 0.97
C ILE A 85 18.09 -6.10 1.88
N LEU A 86 19.08 -5.99 2.79
CA LEU A 86 19.41 -7.10 3.69
C LEU A 86 18.25 -7.43 4.64
N ILE A 87 17.60 -6.43 5.25
CA ILE A 87 16.40 -6.63 6.06
C ILE A 87 15.29 -7.30 5.24
N ALA A 88 15.04 -6.78 4.04
CA ALA A 88 14.01 -7.32 3.14
C ALA A 88 14.30 -8.78 2.75
N ALA A 89 15.56 -9.12 2.43
CA ALA A 89 15.97 -10.48 2.11
C ALA A 89 15.79 -11.43 3.30
N VAL A 90 16.21 -11.01 4.51
CA VAL A 90 16.04 -11.81 5.73
C VAL A 90 14.56 -12.02 6.06
N LEU A 91 13.74 -10.98 5.98
CA LEU A 91 12.30 -11.11 6.22
C LEU A 91 11.63 -12.00 5.15
N GLY A 92 12.01 -11.84 3.88
CA GLY A 92 11.51 -12.69 2.81
C GLY A 92 11.89 -14.16 2.98
N ALA A 93 13.14 -14.44 3.37
CA ALA A 93 13.58 -15.78 3.70
C ALA A 93 12.83 -16.36 4.92
N LEU A 94 12.58 -15.55 5.94
CA LEU A 94 11.79 -15.95 7.10
C LEU A 94 10.35 -16.32 6.71
N LEU A 95 9.72 -15.56 5.80
CA LEU A 95 8.40 -15.90 5.30
C LEU A 95 8.38 -17.24 4.57
N ILE A 96 9.43 -17.57 3.81
CA ILE A 96 9.55 -18.88 3.15
C ILE A 96 9.69 -19.99 4.22
N VAL A 97 10.53 -19.80 5.23
CA VAL A 97 10.69 -20.78 6.31
C VAL A 97 9.39 -21.01 7.09
N LEU A 98 8.61 -19.94 7.28
CA LEU A 98 7.31 -19.98 7.97
C LEU A 98 6.11 -20.23 7.02
N SER A 99 6.36 -20.63 5.77
CA SER A 99 5.31 -20.77 4.75
C SER A 99 4.17 -21.69 5.18
N GLY A 100 4.47 -22.88 5.71
CA GLY A 100 3.45 -23.83 6.16
C GLY A 100 2.46 -23.23 7.18
N PRO A 101 2.93 -22.80 8.37
CA PRO A 101 2.06 -22.13 9.35
C PRO A 101 1.32 -20.91 8.83
N LEU A 102 1.97 -20.07 8.01
CA LEU A 102 1.36 -18.86 7.46
C LEU A 102 0.24 -19.17 6.46
N ILE A 103 0.47 -20.10 5.55
CA ILE A 103 -0.53 -20.49 4.54
C ILE A 103 -1.70 -21.17 5.22
N ASN A 104 -1.45 -22.11 6.12
CA ASN A 104 -2.51 -22.83 6.85
C ASN A 104 -3.37 -21.86 7.67
N PHE A 105 -2.75 -20.94 8.40
CA PHE A 105 -3.47 -19.91 9.17
C PHE A 105 -4.28 -18.98 8.25
N GLY A 106 -3.70 -18.54 7.14
CA GLY A 106 -4.37 -17.67 6.19
C GLY A 106 -5.58 -18.35 5.52
N LEU A 107 -5.44 -19.58 5.10
CA LEU A 107 -6.55 -20.36 4.51
C LEU A 107 -7.62 -20.71 5.55
N TRP A 108 -7.24 -21.02 6.78
CA TRP A 108 -8.20 -21.18 7.88
C TRP A 108 -9.02 -19.89 8.10
N LEU A 109 -8.37 -18.74 8.04
CA LEU A 109 -9.07 -17.45 8.19
C LEU A 109 -10.01 -17.14 7.02
N LEU A 110 -9.63 -17.50 5.79
CA LEU A 110 -10.41 -17.28 4.57
C LEU A 110 -11.54 -18.30 4.39
N ASN A 111 -11.49 -19.43 5.13
CA ASN A 111 -12.51 -20.45 5.19
C ASN A 111 -13.04 -20.91 3.80
N PRO A 112 -12.23 -21.62 2.98
CA PRO A 112 -12.63 -22.06 1.64
C PRO A 112 -13.88 -22.97 1.70
N GLU A 113 -14.77 -22.87 0.71
CA GLU A 113 -16.02 -23.63 0.68
C GLU A 113 -15.84 -25.14 0.48
N SER A 114 -14.72 -25.56 -0.15
CA SER A 114 -14.45 -26.98 -0.45
C SER A 114 -12.97 -27.33 -0.33
N ASP A 115 -12.67 -28.58 0.01
CA ASP A 115 -11.31 -29.12 0.07
C ASP A 115 -10.58 -28.99 -1.28
N ALA A 116 -11.30 -29.12 -2.40
CA ALA A 116 -10.71 -28.96 -3.72
C ALA A 116 -10.25 -27.52 -3.98
N THR A 117 -11.04 -26.53 -3.60
CA THR A 117 -10.66 -25.10 -3.69
C THR A 117 -9.52 -24.78 -2.75
N GLN A 118 -9.53 -25.36 -1.54
CA GLN A 118 -8.43 -25.22 -0.58
C GLN A 118 -7.12 -25.75 -1.17
N GLY A 119 -7.11 -26.96 -1.75
CA GLY A 119 -5.91 -27.55 -2.35
C GLY A 119 -5.35 -26.73 -3.51
N LEU A 120 -6.22 -26.10 -4.32
CA LEU A 120 -5.80 -25.17 -5.38
C LEU A 120 -5.20 -23.89 -4.81
N ALA A 121 -5.81 -23.31 -3.77
CA ALA A 121 -5.29 -22.13 -3.09
C ALA A 121 -3.94 -22.43 -2.39
N GLU A 122 -3.79 -23.59 -1.79
CA GLU A 122 -2.50 -24.07 -1.23
C GLU A 122 -1.43 -24.17 -2.31
N SER A 123 -1.72 -24.81 -3.43
CA SER A 123 -0.78 -24.95 -4.55
C SER A 123 -0.32 -23.60 -5.07
N TYR A 124 -1.23 -22.64 -5.21
CA TYR A 124 -0.91 -21.25 -5.53
C TYR A 124 0.00 -20.63 -4.48
N ALA A 125 -0.38 -20.76 -3.23
CA ALA A 125 0.29 -20.12 -2.10
C ALA A 125 1.73 -20.62 -1.91
N PHE A 126 2.00 -21.91 -2.04
CA PHE A 126 3.34 -22.47 -1.91
C PHE A 126 4.30 -22.00 -3.02
N ILE A 127 3.80 -21.72 -4.22
CA ILE A 127 4.62 -21.11 -5.27
C ILE A 127 4.79 -19.61 -4.99
N ARG A 128 3.71 -18.94 -4.64
CA ARG A 128 3.67 -17.49 -4.48
C ARG A 128 4.51 -16.99 -3.29
N ILE A 129 4.66 -17.78 -2.21
CA ILE A 129 5.48 -17.42 -1.06
C ILE A 129 6.98 -17.31 -1.44
N LEU A 130 7.42 -18.02 -2.46
CA LEU A 130 8.79 -17.94 -2.96
C LEU A 130 9.13 -16.56 -3.55
N SER A 131 8.10 -15.75 -3.89
CA SER A 131 8.34 -14.36 -4.29
C SER A 131 8.66 -13.43 -3.12
N ALA A 132 8.45 -13.84 -1.88
CA ALA A 132 8.59 -12.95 -0.71
C ALA A 132 9.91 -12.17 -0.69
N PRO A 133 11.10 -12.79 -0.89
CA PRO A 133 12.34 -12.04 -0.96
C PRO A 133 12.35 -10.99 -2.08
N ALA A 134 11.82 -11.35 -3.26
CA ALA A 134 11.79 -10.44 -4.40
C ALA A 134 10.87 -9.25 -4.16
N VAL A 135 9.66 -9.49 -3.66
CA VAL A 135 8.67 -8.44 -3.36
C VAL A 135 9.20 -7.47 -2.30
N LEU A 136 9.74 -8.01 -1.19
CA LEU A 136 10.24 -7.17 -0.10
C LEU A 136 11.48 -6.38 -0.50
N MET A 137 12.41 -6.97 -1.26
CA MET A 137 13.56 -6.26 -1.79
C MET A 137 13.15 -5.19 -2.81
N ASN A 138 12.13 -5.45 -3.65
CA ASN A 138 11.56 -4.45 -4.55
C ASN A 138 10.97 -3.26 -3.75
N TYR A 139 10.30 -3.49 -2.63
CA TYR A 139 9.85 -2.40 -1.75
C TYR A 139 11.01 -1.54 -1.25
N ALA A 140 12.12 -2.15 -0.83
CA ALA A 140 13.30 -1.42 -0.41
C ALA A 140 13.91 -0.59 -1.55
N ILE A 141 14.04 -1.16 -2.75
CA ILE A 141 14.59 -0.49 -3.94
C ILE A 141 13.68 0.67 -4.37
N ILE A 142 12.37 0.45 -4.45
CA ILE A 142 11.39 1.48 -4.80
C ILE A 142 11.46 2.62 -3.78
N GLY A 143 11.49 2.30 -2.48
CA GLY A 143 11.62 3.29 -1.42
C GLY A 143 12.90 4.12 -1.54
N TRP A 144 14.02 3.47 -1.85
CA TRP A 144 15.31 4.13 -2.04
C TRP A 144 15.31 5.10 -3.24
N PHE A 145 14.76 4.68 -4.38
CA PHE A 145 14.64 5.57 -5.55
C PHE A 145 13.66 6.72 -5.31
N LEU A 146 12.53 6.45 -4.66
CA LEU A 146 11.54 7.47 -4.33
C LEU A 146 12.12 8.51 -3.38
N GLY A 147 12.91 8.10 -2.38
CA GLY A 147 13.64 9.00 -1.48
C GLY A 147 14.64 9.91 -2.20
N GLN A 148 15.16 9.49 -3.35
CA GLN A 148 15.99 10.32 -4.25
C GLN A 148 15.16 11.11 -5.28
N GLN A 149 13.83 11.15 -5.13
CA GLN A 149 12.90 11.82 -6.02
C GLN A 149 12.85 11.22 -7.46
N ASN A 150 13.12 9.93 -7.59
CA ASN A 150 13.06 9.21 -8.86
C ASN A 150 11.88 8.23 -8.92
N ALA A 151 10.66 8.76 -9.03
CA ALA A 151 9.43 7.97 -9.14
C ALA A 151 9.31 7.19 -10.48
N ARG A 152 10.10 7.55 -11.51
CA ARG A 152 10.07 6.84 -12.80
C ARG A 152 10.53 5.40 -12.67
N VAL A 153 11.49 5.13 -11.79
CA VAL A 153 11.93 3.76 -11.53
C VAL A 153 10.82 2.92 -10.92
N THR A 154 10.04 3.50 -10.00
CA THR A 154 8.86 2.83 -9.43
C THR A 154 7.90 2.37 -10.52
N LEU A 155 7.52 3.29 -11.43
CA LEU A 155 6.67 2.96 -12.56
C LEU A 155 7.28 1.89 -13.47
N LEU A 156 8.56 2.01 -13.79
CA LEU A 156 9.25 1.04 -14.65
C LEU A 156 9.23 -0.37 -14.05
N LEU A 157 9.56 -0.51 -12.76
CA LEU A 157 9.58 -1.81 -12.09
C LEU A 157 8.18 -2.43 -12.03
N MET A 158 7.14 -1.62 -11.77
CA MET A 158 5.76 -2.10 -11.78
C MET A 158 5.31 -2.53 -13.18
N LEU A 159 5.65 -1.76 -14.23
CA LEU A 159 5.33 -2.13 -15.59
C LEU A 159 6.06 -3.41 -16.04
N ILE A 160 7.30 -3.61 -15.60
CA ILE A 160 8.04 -4.84 -15.90
C ILE A 160 7.41 -6.03 -15.16
N ALA A 161 7.17 -5.91 -13.86
CA ALA A 161 6.56 -6.99 -13.09
C ALA A 161 5.21 -7.42 -13.68
N ASN A 162 4.33 -6.45 -13.92
CA ASN A 162 2.98 -6.71 -14.45
C ASN A 162 3.02 -7.17 -15.92
N GLY A 163 3.87 -6.56 -16.76
CA GLY A 163 3.99 -6.94 -18.16
C GLY A 163 4.55 -8.37 -18.33
N VAL A 164 5.57 -8.73 -17.58
CA VAL A 164 6.11 -10.10 -17.57
C VAL A 164 5.07 -11.08 -17.05
N ASN A 165 4.38 -10.75 -15.96
CA ASN A 165 3.33 -11.59 -15.43
C ASN A 165 2.25 -11.87 -16.50
N ILE A 166 1.69 -10.84 -17.14
CA ILE A 166 0.66 -10.99 -18.18
C ILE A 166 1.14 -11.91 -19.33
N VAL A 167 2.35 -11.69 -19.82
CA VAL A 167 2.89 -12.52 -20.92
C VAL A 167 3.07 -13.97 -20.48
N LEU A 168 3.60 -14.18 -19.26
CA LEU A 168 3.81 -15.53 -18.74
C LEU A 168 2.51 -16.23 -18.34
N ASP A 169 1.47 -15.51 -17.89
CA ASP A 169 0.15 -16.08 -17.67
C ASP A 169 -0.43 -16.67 -18.96
N LEU A 170 -0.34 -15.93 -20.06
CA LEU A 170 -0.79 -16.44 -21.36
C LEU A 170 0.01 -17.69 -21.78
N VAL A 171 1.31 -17.69 -21.56
CA VAL A 171 2.17 -18.85 -21.92
C VAL A 171 1.94 -20.04 -21.00
N PHE A 172 1.94 -19.82 -19.67
CA PHE A 172 1.90 -20.92 -18.70
C PHE A 172 0.48 -21.50 -18.52
N VAL A 173 -0.53 -20.65 -18.54
CA VAL A 173 -1.91 -21.09 -18.29
C VAL A 173 -2.55 -21.56 -19.61
N LEU A 174 -2.55 -20.71 -20.66
CA LEU A 174 -3.23 -21.05 -21.91
C LEU A 174 -2.34 -21.89 -22.85
N GLY A 175 -1.02 -21.65 -22.87
CA GLY A 175 -0.08 -22.38 -23.73
C GLY A 175 0.32 -23.75 -23.19
N LEU A 176 0.71 -23.82 -21.92
CA LEU A 176 1.21 -25.03 -21.26
C LEU A 176 0.16 -25.75 -20.39
N GLY A 177 -1.00 -25.14 -20.13
CA GLY A 177 -2.07 -25.76 -19.36
C GLY A 177 -1.76 -25.95 -17.85
N LEU A 178 -0.85 -25.14 -17.29
CA LEU A 178 -0.41 -25.27 -15.89
C LEU A 178 -1.44 -24.80 -14.84
N GLY A 179 -2.57 -24.27 -15.30
CA GLY A 179 -3.67 -23.85 -14.40
C GLY A 179 -3.22 -22.86 -13.30
N VAL A 180 -3.65 -23.11 -12.08
CA VAL A 180 -3.36 -22.25 -10.90
C VAL A 180 -1.85 -22.10 -10.63
N GLN A 181 -1.09 -23.17 -10.83
CA GLN A 181 0.36 -23.14 -10.65
C GLN A 181 1.03 -22.25 -11.69
N GLY A 182 0.50 -22.19 -12.91
CA GLY A 182 0.97 -21.32 -13.99
C GLY A 182 0.85 -19.83 -13.59
N VAL A 183 -0.31 -19.42 -13.05
CA VAL A 183 -0.52 -18.04 -12.58
C VAL A 183 0.46 -17.66 -11.48
N ALA A 184 0.61 -18.53 -10.47
CA ALA A 184 1.54 -18.28 -9.38
C ALA A 184 2.99 -18.18 -9.86
N ALA A 185 3.39 -19.05 -10.80
CA ALA A 185 4.74 -19.05 -11.38
C ALA A 185 5.00 -17.82 -12.26
N ALA A 186 4.01 -17.36 -13.02
CA ALA A 186 4.11 -16.15 -13.83
C ALA A 186 4.33 -14.90 -12.96
N THR A 187 3.57 -14.79 -11.86
CA THR A 187 3.74 -13.68 -10.91
C THR A 187 5.11 -13.77 -10.20
N LEU A 188 5.53 -14.96 -9.78
CA LEU A 188 6.86 -15.21 -9.20
C LEU A 188 7.97 -14.74 -10.14
N ALA A 189 7.91 -15.13 -11.41
CA ALA A 189 8.90 -14.74 -12.40
C ALA A 189 8.92 -13.23 -12.64
N GLY A 190 7.75 -12.59 -12.72
CA GLY A 190 7.61 -11.14 -12.85
C GLY A 190 8.29 -10.38 -11.69
N ASP A 191 8.08 -10.82 -10.44
CA ASP A 191 8.68 -10.22 -9.26
C ASP A 191 10.22 -10.32 -9.25
N TYR A 192 10.78 -11.49 -9.63
CA TYR A 192 12.24 -11.68 -9.69
C TYR A 192 12.88 -10.95 -10.87
N ILE A 193 12.22 -10.87 -12.01
CA ILE A 193 12.72 -10.09 -13.17
C ILE A 193 12.73 -8.60 -12.81
N ALA A 194 11.66 -8.09 -12.17
CA ALA A 194 11.61 -6.72 -11.66
C ALA A 194 12.72 -6.47 -10.63
N LEU A 195 12.98 -7.42 -9.72
CA LEU A 195 14.09 -7.33 -8.78
C LEU A 195 15.45 -7.24 -9.51
N GLY A 196 15.69 -8.10 -10.48
CA GLY A 196 16.94 -8.07 -11.26
C GLY A 196 17.18 -6.73 -11.94
N VAL A 197 16.14 -6.18 -12.57
CA VAL A 197 16.20 -4.83 -13.19
C VAL A 197 16.37 -3.75 -12.11
N GLY A 198 15.66 -3.85 -10.98
CA GLY A 198 15.76 -2.91 -9.87
C GLY A 198 17.17 -2.86 -9.28
N LEU A 199 17.78 -4.02 -9.05
CA LEU A 199 19.17 -4.14 -8.58
C LEU A 199 20.16 -3.56 -9.59
N TRP A 200 19.99 -3.86 -10.87
CA TRP A 200 20.83 -3.31 -11.94
C TRP A 200 20.76 -1.78 -11.98
N LEU A 201 19.56 -1.20 -11.92
CA LEU A 201 19.36 0.24 -11.86
C LEU A 201 19.97 0.85 -10.58
N ALA A 202 19.81 0.18 -9.44
CA ALA A 202 20.38 0.61 -8.17
C ALA A 202 21.92 0.62 -8.21
N LEU A 203 22.55 -0.44 -8.73
CA LEU A 203 24.00 -0.50 -8.89
C LEU A 203 24.50 0.59 -9.85
N ARG A 204 23.80 0.83 -10.95
CA ARG A 204 24.11 1.92 -11.88
C ARG A 204 23.97 3.31 -11.22
N ALA A 205 22.96 3.51 -10.39
CA ALA A 205 22.78 4.75 -9.66
C ALA A 205 23.86 4.95 -8.58
N LEU A 206 24.25 3.88 -7.88
CA LEU A 206 25.36 3.90 -6.92
C LEU A 206 26.69 4.28 -7.58
N GLY A 207 26.94 3.88 -8.84
CA GLY A 207 28.13 4.26 -9.59
C GLY A 207 28.24 5.77 -9.87
N ARG A 208 27.13 6.50 -9.77
CA ARG A 208 27.06 7.96 -9.97
C ARG A 208 27.14 8.78 -8.67
N LEU A 209 27.03 8.10 -7.52
CA LEU A 209 27.14 8.74 -6.22
C LEU A 209 28.62 8.79 -5.80
N ASP A 210 29.02 9.86 -5.15
CA ASP A 210 30.32 9.95 -4.52
C ASP A 210 30.48 8.96 -3.37
N GLY A 211 31.70 8.58 -3.03
CA GLY A 211 32.02 7.64 -1.96
C GLY A 211 32.34 6.23 -2.44
N ARG A 212 32.71 5.36 -1.50
CA ARG A 212 33.08 3.96 -1.74
C ARG A 212 32.15 3.03 -1.02
N PHE A 213 31.98 1.82 -1.55
CA PHE A 213 31.24 0.77 -0.84
C PHE A 213 32.01 0.38 0.44
N ASP A 214 31.38 0.59 1.60
CA ASP A 214 31.88 0.13 2.88
C ASP A 214 30.91 -0.93 3.44
N PRO A 215 31.34 -2.20 3.57
CA PRO A 215 30.51 -3.25 4.12
C PRO A 215 30.40 -3.20 5.65
N THR A 216 31.18 -2.36 6.34
CA THR A 216 31.23 -2.30 7.80
C THR A 216 29.87 -1.98 8.43
N PRO A 217 29.07 -1.00 7.94
CA PRO A 217 27.74 -0.73 8.47
C PRO A 217 26.75 -1.90 8.28
N LEU A 218 26.94 -2.72 7.25
CA LEU A 218 26.07 -3.89 7.01
C LEU A 218 26.26 -4.99 8.06
N LYS A 219 27.44 -5.06 8.68
CA LYS A 219 27.78 -6.08 9.67
C LYS A 219 27.49 -5.64 11.13
N ARG A 220 27.21 -4.37 11.37
CA ARG A 220 27.00 -3.82 12.72
C ARG A 220 25.50 -3.63 12.99
N LEU A 221 24.93 -4.40 13.91
CA LEU A 221 23.51 -4.25 14.29
C LEU A 221 23.14 -2.84 14.75
N ALA A 222 24.06 -2.13 15.41
CA ALA A 222 23.84 -0.74 15.82
C ALA A 222 23.56 0.21 14.64
N ALA A 223 24.10 -0.08 13.45
CA ALA A 223 23.86 0.74 12.26
C ALA A 223 22.42 0.64 11.72
N TYR A 224 21.67 -0.38 12.12
CA TYR A 224 20.26 -0.58 11.76
C TYR A 224 19.28 0.10 12.71
N SER A 225 19.75 0.67 13.82
CA SER A 225 18.90 1.18 14.90
C SER A 225 17.88 2.23 14.42
N GLU A 226 18.27 3.10 13.51
CA GLU A 226 17.38 4.11 12.94
C GLU A 226 16.32 3.49 12.04
N LEU A 227 16.73 2.55 11.19
CA LEU A 227 15.84 1.82 10.28
C LEU A 227 14.82 0.98 11.08
N PHE A 228 15.25 0.29 12.12
CA PHE A 228 14.35 -0.45 13.02
C PHE A 228 13.40 0.48 13.78
N ARG A 229 13.90 1.62 14.27
CA ARG A 229 13.07 2.60 14.99
C ARG A 229 11.94 3.13 14.10
N VAL A 230 12.23 3.49 12.86
CA VAL A 230 11.23 3.98 11.90
C VAL A 230 10.26 2.86 11.53
N ASN A 231 10.78 1.73 11.11
CA ASN A 231 9.99 0.61 10.60
C ASN A 231 9.05 -0.01 11.65
N ARG A 232 9.47 -0.13 12.93
CA ARG A 232 8.60 -0.68 13.99
C ARG A 232 7.32 0.12 14.19
N HIS A 233 7.39 1.45 14.11
CA HIS A 233 6.22 2.30 14.26
C HIS A 233 5.31 2.21 13.04
N LEU A 234 5.89 2.17 11.84
CA LEU A 234 5.15 1.96 10.59
C LEU A 234 4.51 0.58 10.54
N PHE A 235 5.19 -0.46 11.05
CA PHE A 235 4.62 -1.80 11.16
C PHE A 235 3.37 -1.82 12.04
N VAL A 236 3.43 -1.26 13.25
CA VAL A 236 2.26 -1.16 14.14
C VAL A 236 1.13 -0.39 13.46
N ARG A 237 1.45 0.75 12.79
CA ARG A 237 0.47 1.51 12.02
C ARG A 237 -0.19 0.65 10.94
N THR A 238 0.57 -0.12 10.20
CA THR A 238 0.04 -0.97 9.13
C THR A 238 -0.86 -2.07 9.69
N LEU A 239 -0.47 -2.70 10.81
CA LEU A 239 -1.33 -3.67 11.49
C LEU A 239 -2.67 -3.06 11.94
N CYS A 240 -2.66 -1.84 12.48
CA CYS A 240 -3.90 -1.15 12.85
C CYS A 240 -4.80 -0.88 11.63
N LEU A 241 -4.22 -0.52 10.47
CA LEU A 241 -4.97 -0.35 9.23
C LEU A 241 -5.59 -1.67 8.74
N LEU A 242 -4.78 -2.74 8.69
CA LEU A 242 -5.25 -4.08 8.33
C LEU A 242 -6.38 -4.54 9.24
N PHE A 243 -6.20 -4.36 10.56
CA PHE A 243 -7.22 -4.70 11.53
C PHE A 243 -8.51 -3.90 11.30
N SER A 244 -8.43 -2.58 11.08
CA SER A 244 -9.62 -1.75 10.87
C SER A 244 -10.42 -2.17 9.64
N MET A 245 -9.74 -2.56 8.56
CA MET A 245 -10.38 -3.06 7.32
C MET A 245 -10.96 -4.46 7.51
N ALA A 246 -10.21 -5.36 8.14
CA ALA A 246 -10.69 -6.71 8.44
C ALA A 246 -11.91 -6.66 9.38
N PHE A 247 -11.89 -5.78 10.37
CA PHE A 247 -13.01 -5.57 11.28
C PHE A 247 -14.25 -5.04 10.54
N PHE A 248 -14.08 -4.04 9.67
CA PHE A 248 -15.16 -3.52 8.82
C PHE A 248 -15.80 -4.61 7.97
N THR A 249 -14.99 -5.41 7.30
CA THR A 249 -15.47 -6.52 6.46
C THR A 249 -16.18 -7.59 7.29
N ALA A 250 -15.61 -7.97 8.43
CA ALA A 250 -16.20 -8.97 9.33
C ALA A 250 -17.55 -8.53 9.91
N GLN A 251 -17.71 -7.24 10.26
CA GLN A 251 -19.00 -6.72 10.72
C GLN A 251 -20.02 -6.66 9.56
N GLY A 252 -19.60 -6.27 8.36
CA GLY A 252 -20.44 -6.31 7.16
C GLY A 252 -20.95 -7.73 6.85
N ALA A 253 -20.08 -8.73 6.96
CA ALA A 253 -20.45 -10.14 6.76
C ALA A 253 -21.52 -10.63 7.75
N ARG A 254 -21.47 -10.16 8.99
CA ARG A 254 -22.50 -10.50 10.01
C ARG A 254 -23.88 -9.90 9.73
N MET A 255 -23.97 -8.90 8.85
CA MET A 255 -25.22 -8.23 8.49
C MET A 255 -25.90 -8.88 7.27
N GLY A 256 -25.22 -9.83 6.62
CA GLY A 256 -25.71 -10.57 5.46
C GLY A 256 -24.90 -10.34 4.18
N ASP A 257 -25.06 -11.27 3.25
CA ASP A 257 -24.24 -11.34 2.04
C ASP A 257 -24.45 -10.14 1.11
N GLU A 258 -25.67 -9.63 1.01
CA GLU A 258 -25.99 -8.46 0.16
C GLU A 258 -25.33 -7.19 0.70
N ILE A 259 -25.31 -7.02 2.03
CA ILE A 259 -24.62 -5.88 2.68
C ILE A 259 -23.11 -6.00 2.52
N LEU A 260 -22.57 -7.21 2.69
CA LEU A 260 -21.15 -7.48 2.46
C LEU A 260 -20.76 -7.14 1.02
N ALA A 261 -21.54 -7.55 0.04
CA ALA A 261 -21.29 -7.27 -1.37
C ALA A 261 -21.39 -5.76 -1.67
N ALA A 262 -22.40 -5.08 -1.13
CA ALA A 262 -22.55 -3.62 -1.28
C ALA A 262 -21.35 -2.87 -0.68
N ASN A 263 -20.91 -3.26 0.53
CA ASN A 263 -19.74 -2.69 1.19
C ASN A 263 -18.46 -2.95 0.40
N ALA A 264 -18.29 -4.12 -0.20
CA ALA A 264 -17.14 -4.46 -1.03
C ALA A 264 -17.05 -3.55 -2.26
N ILE A 265 -18.17 -3.31 -2.94
CA ILE A 265 -18.23 -2.39 -4.11
C ILE A 265 -17.88 -0.96 -3.69
N LEU A 266 -18.48 -0.45 -2.62
CA LEU A 266 -18.18 0.89 -2.14
C LEU A 266 -16.72 1.02 -1.70
N MET A 267 -16.17 0.02 -1.01
CA MET A 267 -14.77 0.01 -0.59
C MET A 267 -13.82 -0.04 -1.79
N GLN A 268 -14.15 -0.76 -2.85
CA GLN A 268 -13.39 -0.76 -4.11
C GLN A 268 -13.31 0.65 -4.71
N LEU A 269 -14.40 1.39 -4.70
CA LEU A 269 -14.43 2.79 -5.17
C LEU A 269 -13.60 3.72 -4.25
N VAL A 270 -13.64 3.51 -2.94
CA VAL A 270 -12.75 4.20 -1.99
C VAL A 270 -11.27 3.93 -2.32
N MET A 271 -10.91 2.68 -2.61
CA MET A 271 -9.53 2.31 -2.96
C MET A 271 -9.06 2.99 -4.26
N MET A 272 -9.91 3.14 -5.25
CA MET A 272 -9.58 3.87 -6.49
C MET A 272 -9.14 5.31 -6.22
N VAL A 273 -9.86 6.01 -5.33
CA VAL A 273 -9.48 7.38 -4.92
C VAL A 273 -8.19 7.37 -4.10
N SER A 274 -8.02 6.39 -3.25
CA SER A 274 -6.80 6.21 -2.45
C SER A 274 -5.57 6.12 -3.33
N TYR A 275 -5.62 5.42 -4.46
CA TYR A 275 -4.50 5.34 -5.42
C TYR A 275 -4.10 6.70 -5.98
N GLY A 276 -5.06 7.59 -6.23
CA GLY A 276 -4.80 8.97 -6.64
C GLY A 276 -4.15 9.80 -5.52
N LEU A 277 -4.71 9.72 -4.31
CA LEU A 277 -4.20 10.44 -3.14
C LEU A 277 -2.80 9.96 -2.73
N ASP A 278 -2.52 8.66 -2.83
CA ASP A 278 -1.22 8.07 -2.55
C ASP A 278 -0.11 8.62 -3.46
N GLY A 279 -0.41 8.95 -4.71
CA GLY A 279 0.57 9.58 -5.59
C GLY A 279 1.08 10.91 -5.04
N PHE A 280 0.18 11.75 -4.51
CA PHE A 280 0.55 13.03 -3.90
C PHE A 280 1.13 12.87 -2.50
N ALA A 281 0.70 11.86 -1.73
CA ALA A 281 1.30 11.49 -0.45
C ALA A 281 2.76 11.06 -0.63
N ASN A 282 3.06 10.22 -1.61
CA ASN A 282 4.43 9.80 -1.93
C ASN A 282 5.30 10.98 -2.45
N ALA A 283 4.71 11.90 -3.20
CA ALA A 283 5.41 13.14 -3.59
C ALA A 283 5.71 14.03 -2.36
N ALA A 284 4.76 14.15 -1.42
CA ALA A 284 4.98 14.85 -0.15
C ALA A 284 6.09 14.18 0.67
N GLU A 285 6.08 12.84 0.78
CA GLU A 285 7.11 12.03 1.45
C GLU A 285 8.52 12.36 0.95
N ALA A 286 8.74 12.32 -0.36
CA ALA A 286 10.04 12.57 -0.97
C ALA A 286 10.49 14.04 -0.85
N LEU A 287 9.57 15.00 -1.05
CA LEU A 287 9.89 16.42 -1.05
C LEU A 287 10.10 16.97 0.36
N THR A 288 9.21 16.62 1.30
CA THR A 288 9.31 17.08 2.69
C THR A 288 10.50 16.43 3.40
N GLY A 289 10.78 15.15 3.13
CA GLY A 289 11.94 14.48 3.66
C GLY A 289 13.26 15.12 3.21
N LYS A 290 13.37 15.46 1.92
CA LYS A 290 14.53 16.18 1.40
C LYS A 290 14.69 17.57 2.02
N ALA A 291 13.61 18.34 2.13
CA ALA A 291 13.62 19.65 2.73
C ALA A 291 13.99 19.58 4.23
N ALA A 292 13.44 18.62 4.97
CA ALA A 292 13.77 18.35 6.36
C ALA A 292 15.25 17.96 6.53
N GLY A 293 15.78 17.12 5.64
CA GLY A 293 17.20 16.74 5.63
C GLY A 293 18.13 17.94 5.44
N ARG A 294 17.74 18.93 4.65
CA ARG A 294 18.46 20.22 4.44
C ARG A 294 18.21 21.24 5.55
N ARG A 295 17.24 20.99 6.44
CA ARG A 295 16.69 21.97 7.38
C ARG A 295 16.12 23.23 6.69
N ASP A 296 15.67 23.09 5.43
CA ASP A 296 14.99 24.17 4.69
C ASP A 296 13.48 24.12 4.94
N TRP A 297 13.05 24.75 6.02
CA TRP A 297 11.65 24.78 6.44
C TRP A 297 10.77 25.67 5.52
N ARG A 298 11.37 26.55 4.71
CA ARG A 298 10.65 27.31 3.68
C ARG A 298 10.30 26.42 2.49
N GLU A 299 11.26 25.61 2.00
CA GLU A 299 11.01 24.60 0.97
C GLU A 299 10.02 23.53 1.47
N PHE A 300 10.17 23.10 2.73
CA PHE A 300 9.25 22.20 3.39
C PHE A 300 7.81 22.72 3.36
N GLY A 301 7.57 23.94 3.86
CA GLY A 301 6.23 24.54 3.89
C GLY A 301 5.63 24.77 2.49
N ARG A 302 6.47 25.11 1.49
CA ARG A 302 6.03 25.20 0.08
C ARG A 302 5.63 23.86 -0.47
N SER A 303 6.41 22.80 -0.20
CA SER A 303 6.12 21.44 -0.65
C SER A 303 4.81 20.92 -0.04
N VAL A 304 4.61 21.10 1.28
CA VAL A 304 3.36 20.70 1.94
C VAL A 304 2.17 21.44 1.32
N ARG A 305 2.23 22.77 1.20
CA ARG A 305 1.11 23.55 0.62
C ARG A 305 0.76 23.12 -0.79
N ALA A 306 1.77 22.88 -1.62
CA ALA A 306 1.54 22.48 -2.99
C ALA A 306 0.98 21.04 -3.10
N CYS A 307 1.48 20.08 -2.31
CA CYS A 307 0.89 18.74 -2.24
C CYS A 307 -0.54 18.78 -1.67
N THR A 308 -0.82 19.65 -0.69
CA THR A 308 -2.17 19.88 -0.16
C THR A 308 -3.13 20.32 -1.26
N LEU A 309 -2.73 21.29 -2.08
CA LEU A 309 -3.57 21.80 -3.17
C LEU A 309 -3.96 20.69 -4.15
N PHE A 310 -2.99 19.89 -4.61
CA PHE A 310 -3.27 18.79 -5.53
C PHE A 310 -4.07 17.67 -4.89
N SER A 311 -3.81 17.33 -3.63
CA SER A 311 -4.58 16.31 -2.90
C SER A 311 -6.03 16.77 -2.70
N LEU A 312 -6.26 18.04 -2.33
CA LEU A 312 -7.60 18.60 -2.20
C LEU A 312 -8.33 18.65 -3.53
N LEU A 313 -7.64 19.01 -4.62
CA LEU A 313 -8.23 19.00 -5.95
C LEU A 313 -8.68 17.58 -6.33
N THR A 314 -7.83 16.58 -6.11
CA THR A 314 -8.16 15.17 -6.37
C THR A 314 -9.35 14.71 -5.52
N ALA A 315 -9.34 15.01 -4.22
CA ALA A 315 -10.44 14.66 -3.31
C ALA A 315 -11.76 15.35 -3.72
N THR A 316 -11.71 16.63 -4.13
CA THR A 316 -12.88 17.37 -4.59
C THR A 316 -13.42 16.79 -5.89
N VAL A 317 -12.55 16.46 -6.86
CA VAL A 317 -12.97 15.81 -8.11
C VAL A 317 -13.61 14.46 -7.82
N ALA A 318 -13.02 13.65 -6.92
CA ALA A 318 -13.58 12.36 -6.53
C ALA A 318 -14.95 12.50 -5.83
N LEU A 319 -15.08 13.47 -4.89
CA LEU A 319 -16.34 13.77 -4.22
C LEU A 319 -17.44 14.13 -5.22
N ILE A 320 -17.15 15.05 -6.14
CA ILE A 320 -18.10 15.47 -7.20
C ILE A 320 -18.44 14.28 -8.11
N ALA A 321 -17.44 13.50 -8.52
CA ALA A 321 -17.66 12.33 -9.35
C ALA A 321 -18.57 11.30 -8.69
N PHE A 322 -18.35 11.01 -7.40
CA PHE A 322 -19.22 10.09 -6.65
C PHE A 322 -20.61 10.65 -6.40
N ALA A 323 -20.75 11.96 -6.16
CA ALA A 323 -22.05 12.59 -5.98
C ALA A 323 -22.88 12.58 -7.27
N LEU A 324 -22.26 12.81 -8.43
CA LEU A 324 -22.97 12.90 -9.71
C LEU A 324 -23.12 11.53 -10.39
N PHE A 325 -22.09 10.68 -10.33
CA PHE A 325 -22.00 9.44 -11.09
C PHE A 325 -21.99 8.18 -10.20
N GLY A 326 -22.15 8.32 -8.88
CA GLY A 326 -22.11 7.19 -7.95
C GLY A 326 -23.01 6.01 -8.33
N PRO A 327 -24.32 6.23 -8.63
CA PRO A 327 -25.20 5.15 -9.08
C PRO A 327 -24.73 4.46 -10.37
N LEU A 328 -24.17 5.22 -11.31
CA LEU A 328 -23.62 4.69 -12.57
C LEU A 328 -22.36 3.85 -12.30
N LEU A 329 -21.47 4.31 -11.42
CA LEU A 329 -20.26 3.58 -11.04
C LEU A 329 -20.60 2.27 -10.32
N ILE A 330 -21.59 2.27 -9.42
CA ILE A 330 -22.11 1.06 -8.78
C ILE A 330 -22.68 0.12 -9.82
N ALA A 331 -23.51 0.62 -10.75
CA ALA A 331 -24.11 -0.17 -11.81
C ALA A 331 -23.07 -0.78 -12.77
N ALA A 332 -21.92 -0.15 -12.95
CA ALA A 332 -20.81 -0.69 -13.74
C ALA A 332 -20.05 -1.85 -13.04
N LEU A 333 -20.17 -1.95 -11.71
CA LEU A 333 -19.45 -2.97 -10.92
C LEU A 333 -20.32 -4.21 -10.58
N THR A 334 -21.65 -4.11 -10.66
CA THR A 334 -22.55 -5.25 -10.38
C THR A 334 -23.85 -5.14 -11.16
N ASP A 335 -24.40 -6.29 -11.56
CA ASP A 335 -25.73 -6.40 -12.17
C ASP A 335 -26.82 -6.76 -11.17
N LEU A 336 -26.46 -7.11 -9.93
CA LEU A 336 -27.38 -7.50 -8.87
C LEU A 336 -28.17 -6.31 -8.34
N GLU A 337 -29.46 -6.23 -8.63
CA GLU A 337 -30.31 -5.08 -8.29
C GLU A 337 -30.42 -4.84 -6.77
N ALA A 338 -30.49 -5.92 -5.97
CA ALA A 338 -30.51 -5.83 -4.52
C ALA A 338 -29.22 -5.15 -3.98
N VAL A 339 -28.06 -5.54 -4.52
CA VAL A 339 -26.75 -4.96 -4.14
C VAL A 339 -26.64 -3.52 -4.62
N ARG A 340 -27.10 -3.20 -5.85
CA ARG A 340 -27.13 -1.83 -6.37
C ARG A 340 -27.93 -0.90 -5.47
N ARG A 341 -29.11 -1.32 -5.03
CA ARG A 341 -29.98 -0.55 -4.16
C ARG A 341 -29.31 -0.29 -2.82
N LEU A 342 -28.81 -1.33 -2.16
CA LEU A 342 -28.11 -1.21 -0.88
C LEU A 342 -26.86 -0.34 -0.99
N ALA A 343 -26.04 -0.51 -2.02
CA ALA A 343 -24.88 0.36 -2.25
C ALA A 343 -25.30 1.83 -2.47
N GLY A 344 -26.46 2.05 -3.13
CA GLY A 344 -27.07 3.37 -3.28
C GLY A 344 -27.47 4.01 -1.95
N ASP A 345 -28.07 3.23 -1.04
CA ASP A 345 -28.45 3.70 0.30
C ASP A 345 -27.23 4.17 1.11
N TYR A 346 -26.09 3.52 0.93
CA TYR A 346 -24.82 3.88 1.61
C TYR A 346 -23.91 4.81 0.83
N LEU A 347 -24.32 5.28 -0.34
CA LEU A 347 -23.52 6.13 -1.25
C LEU A 347 -23.01 7.40 -0.58
N ILE A 348 -23.76 7.96 0.36
CA ILE A 348 -23.36 9.17 1.08
C ILE A 348 -21.99 9.03 1.76
N TRP A 349 -21.69 7.84 2.30
CA TRP A 349 -20.41 7.57 2.96
C TRP A 349 -19.26 7.57 1.94
N LEU A 350 -19.47 7.00 0.75
CA LEU A 350 -18.52 7.04 -0.35
C LEU A 350 -18.23 8.47 -0.79
N VAL A 351 -19.29 9.31 -0.92
CA VAL A 351 -19.16 10.72 -1.33
C VAL A 351 -18.36 11.53 -0.31
N LEU A 352 -18.54 11.30 0.99
CA LEU A 352 -17.84 12.02 2.05
C LEU A 352 -16.41 11.55 2.27
N MET A 353 -16.11 10.29 1.97
CA MET A 353 -14.83 9.66 2.29
C MET A 353 -13.59 10.39 1.71
N PRO A 354 -13.56 10.87 0.46
CA PRO A 354 -12.42 11.61 -0.07
C PRO A 354 -12.09 12.87 0.73
N ALA A 355 -13.11 13.62 1.17
CA ALA A 355 -12.93 14.84 1.95
C ALA A 355 -12.40 14.55 3.38
N ILE A 356 -12.84 13.44 3.98
CA ILE A 356 -12.40 13.01 5.31
C ILE A 356 -10.97 12.43 5.27
N ALA A 357 -10.68 11.64 4.24
CA ALA A 357 -9.45 10.86 4.15
C ALA A 357 -8.24 11.66 3.62
N VAL A 358 -8.45 12.69 2.80
CA VAL A 358 -7.36 13.43 2.12
C VAL A 358 -6.26 13.89 3.07
N TRP A 359 -6.62 14.35 4.26
CA TRP A 359 -5.66 14.84 5.26
C TRP A 359 -4.82 13.73 5.85
N SER A 360 -5.40 12.55 6.11
CA SER A 360 -4.63 11.41 6.62
C SER A 360 -3.62 10.92 5.59
N TYR A 361 -3.96 10.83 4.30
CA TYR A 361 -3.04 10.44 3.23
C TYR A 361 -1.89 11.44 3.07
N LEU A 362 -2.23 12.72 2.94
CA LEU A 362 -1.22 13.78 2.79
C LEU A 362 -0.25 13.83 3.97
N LEU A 363 -0.80 13.84 5.20
CA LEU A 363 0.02 13.95 6.40
C LEU A 363 0.83 12.68 6.66
N ASP A 364 0.33 11.50 6.31
CA ASP A 364 1.14 10.28 6.32
C ASP A 364 2.42 10.47 5.50
N GLY A 365 2.32 11.01 4.28
CA GLY A 365 3.49 11.33 3.45
C GLY A 365 4.45 12.32 4.13
N VAL A 366 3.93 13.38 4.74
CA VAL A 366 4.74 14.36 5.45
C VAL A 366 5.47 13.73 6.65
N PHE A 367 4.79 12.92 7.46
CA PHE A 367 5.37 12.29 8.64
C PHE A 367 6.35 11.16 8.29
N ILE A 368 6.15 10.45 7.19
CA ILE A 368 7.14 9.50 6.67
C ILE A 368 8.39 10.26 6.21
N GLY A 369 8.23 11.34 5.44
CA GLY A 369 9.34 12.16 4.97
C GLY A 369 10.17 12.73 6.13
N THR A 370 9.52 13.21 7.19
CA THR A 370 10.22 13.71 8.40
C THR A 370 10.68 12.60 9.34
N THR A 371 10.36 11.34 9.04
CA THR A 371 10.61 10.14 9.89
C THR A 371 10.03 10.23 11.32
N ASP A 372 9.03 11.10 11.54
CA ASP A 372 8.26 11.17 12.80
C ASP A 372 7.16 10.09 12.84
N THR A 373 7.58 8.86 12.63
CA THR A 373 6.69 7.68 12.54
C THR A 373 6.04 7.32 13.88
N ARG A 374 6.58 7.82 15.00
CA ARG A 374 5.96 7.68 16.31
C ARG A 374 4.61 8.39 16.35
N ALA A 375 4.52 9.61 15.81
CA ALA A 375 3.26 10.34 15.72
C ALA A 375 2.21 9.56 14.91
N MET A 376 2.61 8.95 13.80
CA MET A 376 1.71 8.13 12.97
C MET A 376 1.17 6.91 13.73
N ARG A 377 2.02 6.22 14.50
CA ARG A 377 1.60 5.11 15.35
C ARG A 377 0.62 5.56 16.42
N ASP A 378 0.94 6.62 17.14
CA ASP A 378 0.15 7.07 18.29
C ASP A 378 -1.23 7.57 17.85
N THR A 379 -1.31 8.29 16.73
CA THR A 379 -2.56 8.79 16.17
C THR A 379 -3.47 7.69 15.63
N ILE A 380 -2.91 6.64 15.00
CA ILE A 380 -3.75 5.54 14.54
C ILE A 380 -4.23 4.64 15.67
N LEU A 381 -3.43 4.44 16.73
CA LEU A 381 -3.87 3.75 17.93
C LEU A 381 -5.01 4.52 18.61
N LEU A 382 -4.90 5.85 18.70
CA LEU A 382 -6.01 6.69 19.18
C LEU A 382 -7.26 6.53 18.31
N ALA A 383 -7.10 6.56 16.99
CA ALA A 383 -8.23 6.37 16.08
C ALA A 383 -8.89 5.00 16.25
N LEU A 384 -8.10 3.94 16.46
CA LEU A 384 -8.63 2.60 16.70
C LEU A 384 -9.36 2.49 18.04
N LEU A 385 -8.81 3.12 19.09
CA LEU A 385 -9.44 3.19 20.40
C LEU A 385 -10.80 3.92 20.38
N ILE A 386 -10.98 4.86 19.45
CA ILE A 386 -12.26 5.56 19.25
C ILE A 386 -13.18 4.77 18.31
N TYR A 387 -12.61 4.09 17.30
CA TYR A 387 -13.37 3.34 16.31
C TYR A 387 -14.23 2.24 16.92
N LEU A 388 -13.64 1.40 17.79
CA LEU A 388 -14.34 0.25 18.37
C LEU A 388 -15.52 0.65 19.27
N PRO A 389 -15.38 1.61 20.22
CA PRO A 389 -16.52 2.12 20.97
C PRO A 389 -17.57 2.83 20.11
N THR A 390 -17.15 3.57 19.08
CA THR A 390 -18.08 4.22 18.16
C THR A 390 -18.95 3.19 17.47
N TRP A 391 -18.34 2.12 16.94
CA TRP A 391 -19.10 1.01 16.35
C TRP A 391 -20.06 0.39 17.37
N TRP A 392 -19.59 0.10 18.58
CA TRP A 392 -20.42 -0.49 19.61
C TRP A 392 -21.66 0.38 19.94
N LEU A 393 -21.50 1.70 19.99
CA LEU A 393 -22.59 2.65 20.24
C LEU A 393 -23.55 2.79 19.04
N THR A 394 -23.05 2.58 17.83
CA THR A 394 -23.84 2.78 16.59
C THR A 394 -24.36 1.50 15.95
N GLN A 395 -24.20 0.34 16.60
CA GLN A 395 -24.69 -0.94 16.11
C GLN A 395 -26.19 -0.91 15.75
N GLY A 396 -27.00 -0.18 16.51
CA GLY A 396 -28.43 -0.01 16.25
C GLY A 396 -28.76 0.68 14.93
N TRP A 397 -27.79 1.33 14.29
CA TRP A 397 -27.96 1.96 12.95
C TRP A 397 -27.60 0.99 11.81
N GLY A 398 -27.30 -0.27 12.12
CA GLY A 398 -26.92 -1.27 11.15
C GLY A 398 -25.67 -0.85 10.34
N ASN A 399 -25.69 -1.03 9.02
CA ASN A 399 -24.55 -0.73 8.17
C ASN A 399 -24.22 0.79 8.08
N HIS A 400 -25.18 1.68 8.28
CA HIS A 400 -24.87 3.11 8.43
C HIS A 400 -23.99 3.38 9.65
N GLY A 401 -24.20 2.66 10.76
CA GLY A 401 -23.35 2.73 11.97
C GLY A 401 -21.93 2.24 11.69
N LEU A 402 -21.77 1.19 10.88
CA LEU A 402 -20.48 0.65 10.49
C LEU A 402 -19.69 1.67 9.63
N TRP A 403 -20.32 2.25 8.61
CA TRP A 403 -19.72 3.31 7.79
C TRP A 403 -19.43 4.58 8.60
N PHE A 404 -20.33 4.96 9.50
CA PHE A 404 -20.09 6.09 10.40
C PHE A 404 -18.85 5.85 11.26
N ALA A 405 -18.76 4.70 11.92
CA ALA A 405 -17.59 4.35 12.75
C ALA A 405 -16.28 4.35 11.95
N PHE A 406 -16.28 3.80 10.73
CA PHE A 406 -15.12 3.81 9.84
C PHE A 406 -14.76 5.25 9.38
N SER A 407 -15.75 6.10 9.15
CA SER A 407 -15.55 7.51 8.84
C SER A 407 -14.96 8.27 10.03
N VAL A 408 -15.43 7.99 11.25
CA VAL A 408 -14.86 8.54 12.49
C VAL A 408 -13.41 8.08 12.68
N PHE A 409 -13.08 6.81 12.43
CA PHE A 409 -11.71 6.31 12.46
C PHE A 409 -10.80 7.12 11.53
N THR A 410 -11.24 7.33 10.29
CA THR A 410 -10.49 8.10 9.28
C THR A 410 -10.38 9.58 9.67
N LEU A 411 -11.45 10.16 10.19
CA LEU A 411 -11.48 11.56 10.65
C LEU A 411 -10.54 11.78 11.85
N VAL A 412 -10.57 10.90 12.84
CA VAL A 412 -9.68 10.98 14.02
C VAL A 412 -8.21 10.90 13.59
N ARG A 413 -7.87 10.03 12.65
CA ARG A 413 -6.52 9.99 12.05
C ARG A 413 -6.16 11.34 11.42
N SER A 414 -7.05 11.89 10.60
CA SER A 414 -6.83 13.16 9.90
C SER A 414 -6.64 14.32 10.88
N VAL A 415 -7.52 14.43 11.86
CA VAL A 415 -7.50 15.53 12.86
C VAL A 415 -6.31 15.40 13.80
N SER A 416 -6.03 14.21 14.34
CA SER A 416 -4.93 14.01 15.27
C SER A 416 -3.55 14.19 14.60
N LEU A 417 -3.35 13.69 13.37
CA LEU A 417 -2.15 13.98 12.59
C LEU A 417 -2.02 15.48 12.27
N GLY A 418 -3.14 16.14 11.95
CA GLY A 418 -3.19 17.59 11.74
C GLY A 418 -2.79 18.39 12.98
N ALA A 419 -3.29 17.99 14.16
CA ALA A 419 -2.94 18.63 15.43
C ALA A 419 -1.44 18.46 15.74
N VAL A 420 -0.89 17.26 15.55
CA VAL A 420 0.56 17.01 15.72
C VAL A 420 1.36 17.83 14.69
N TYR A 421 0.95 17.89 13.44
CA TYR A 421 1.60 18.69 12.41
C TYR A 421 1.67 20.17 12.81
N LEU A 422 0.56 20.75 13.28
CA LEU A 422 0.52 22.15 13.70
C LEU A 422 1.41 22.40 14.93
N SER A 423 1.45 21.46 15.88
CA SER A 423 2.35 21.53 17.04
C SER A 423 3.82 21.49 16.61
N ARG A 424 4.21 20.56 15.73
CA ARG A 424 5.58 20.45 15.20
C ARG A 424 5.99 21.71 14.42
N ARG A 425 5.07 22.25 13.63
CA ARG A 425 5.32 23.48 12.85
C ARG A 425 5.59 24.70 13.73
N ARG A 426 4.97 24.78 14.92
CA ARG A 426 5.19 25.90 15.88
C ARG A 426 6.44 25.70 16.75
N GLY A 427 6.92 24.47 16.89
CA GLY A 427 8.08 24.10 17.69
C GLY A 427 9.26 23.65 16.82
N VAL A 428 9.58 22.37 16.81
CA VAL A 428 10.78 21.75 16.21
C VAL A 428 11.06 22.17 14.76
N TRP A 429 10.02 22.51 13.97
CA TRP A 429 10.16 22.93 12.58
C TRP A 429 10.14 24.46 12.40
N ALA A 430 9.96 25.23 13.50
CA ALA A 430 9.95 26.69 13.48
C ALA A 430 11.32 27.30 13.83
N ASP A 431 12.11 26.64 14.67
CA ASP A 431 13.38 27.19 15.22
C ASP A 431 14.52 27.31 14.19
N ALA A 432 14.24 27.17 12.91
CA ALA A 432 15.22 27.25 11.83
C ALA A 432 14.80 28.19 10.67
N SER A 433 13.83 29.10 10.89
CA SER A 433 13.35 30.04 9.86
C SER A 433 14.00 31.45 10.00
#